data_e2ec50f7e0b6cca4e51aabaf730cccd0
#
_entry.id   e2ec50f7e0b6cca4e51aabaf730cccd0
#
_cell.length_a   1.000
_cell.length_b   1.000
_cell.length_c   1.000
_cell.angle_alpha   90.00
_cell.angle_beta   90.00
_cell.angle_gamma   90.00
#
_symmetry.space_group_name_H-M   'P 1'
#
loop_
_entity.id
_entity.type
_entity.pdbx_description
1 polymer ?
#
loop_
_entity_poly.entity_id
_entity_poly.type
_entity_poly.pdbx_seq_one_letter_code
_entity_poly.pdbx_strand_id
1 'polypeptide(L)'
;IVHSLAKWKRYALKKYGFSHGEGLYTDMVAIRRDEDLDNIHSVYVDQWDWEKIISKEERSMETLKETVRTIYSVLRKTEKYMAVQYDYIEEILPKDIFFITTQELLDMYPDCTPREREYRITREKGAVFLMKVGKTLTNGERHDGRAPDYDDWELNGDILVYYPVLDIALELSSMGIRVDEDALDRQLTEAGCDDRRELPFQKAILNKELPYTIGGGIGQSRICMFFLRKAHIGEVHVSLWPKEITDAAETHGLQLL
;
A
#
# COMPACT_ATOMS: atom_id res chain seq x y z
N ILE A 1 -11.15 15.92 8.44
CA ILE A 1 -9.87 15.25 8.17
C ILE A 1 -10.19 13.89 7.58
N VAL A 2 -9.55 13.55 6.47
CA VAL A 2 -9.82 12.33 5.72
C VAL A 2 -8.86 11.20 6.15
N HIS A 3 -9.31 9.94 6.00
CA HIS A 3 -8.46 8.76 6.21
C HIS A 3 -7.68 8.39 4.93
N SER A 4 -8.21 8.76 3.76
CA SER A 4 -7.64 8.45 2.44
C SER A 4 -8.26 9.38 1.39
N LEU A 5 -7.53 9.60 0.29
CA LEU A 5 -8.00 10.32 -0.90
C LEU A 5 -8.38 9.39 -2.06
N ALA A 6 -8.41 8.06 -1.87
CA ALA A 6 -8.62 7.09 -2.93
C ALA A 6 -9.89 7.39 -3.79
N LYS A 7 -11.02 7.66 -3.14
CA LYS A 7 -12.28 7.97 -3.82
C LYS A 7 -12.27 9.37 -4.45
N TRP A 8 -11.69 10.35 -3.77
CA TRP A 8 -11.60 11.72 -4.27
C TRP A 8 -10.80 11.82 -5.56
N LYS A 9 -9.70 11.10 -5.67
CA LYS A 9 -8.83 11.13 -6.87
C LYS A 9 -9.57 10.78 -8.14
N ARG A 10 -10.44 9.75 -8.15
CA ARG A 10 -11.25 9.40 -9.32
C ARG A 10 -12.22 10.52 -9.71
N TYR A 11 -12.87 11.15 -8.73
CA TYR A 11 -13.70 12.33 -8.98
C TYR A 11 -12.88 13.49 -9.54
N ALA A 12 -11.70 13.74 -9.00
CA ALA A 12 -10.82 14.81 -9.44
C ALA A 12 -10.39 14.61 -10.90
N LEU A 13 -10.00 13.40 -11.29
CA LEU A 13 -9.64 13.08 -12.68
C LEU A 13 -10.78 13.38 -13.64
N LYS A 14 -12.02 12.97 -13.31
CA LYS A 14 -13.20 13.33 -14.10
C LYS A 14 -13.46 14.85 -14.10
N LYS A 15 -13.49 15.46 -12.93
CA LYS A 15 -13.85 16.88 -12.75
C LYS A 15 -12.92 17.81 -13.50
N TYR A 16 -11.63 17.50 -13.50
CA TYR A 16 -10.60 18.34 -14.14
C TYR A 16 -10.28 17.91 -15.58
N GLY A 17 -11.01 16.95 -16.14
CA GLY A 17 -10.93 16.60 -17.55
C GLY A 17 -9.64 15.90 -17.97
N PHE A 18 -9.06 15.08 -17.10
CA PHE A 18 -7.88 14.27 -17.43
C PHE A 18 -8.21 13.23 -18.52
N SER A 19 -7.26 12.98 -19.38
CA SER A 19 -7.34 12.04 -20.49
C SER A 19 -6.69 10.70 -20.17
N HIS A 20 -6.91 9.69 -21.03
CA HIS A 20 -6.24 8.39 -20.94
C HIS A 20 -4.72 8.54 -20.84
N GLY A 21 -4.11 7.81 -19.91
CA GLY A 21 -2.68 7.85 -19.65
C GLY A 21 -2.21 9.00 -18.75
N GLU A 22 -3.06 10.01 -18.53
CA GLU A 22 -2.80 11.06 -17.56
C GLU A 22 -3.20 10.66 -16.14
N GLY A 23 -2.62 11.33 -15.16
CA GLY A 23 -2.89 11.07 -13.76
C GLY A 23 -2.58 12.25 -12.86
N LEU A 24 -2.90 12.12 -11.60
CA LEU A 24 -2.55 13.07 -10.56
C LEU A 24 -1.85 12.35 -9.40
N TYR A 25 -1.07 13.09 -8.65
CA TYR A 25 -0.64 12.71 -7.33
C TYR A 25 -0.90 13.85 -6.34
N THR A 26 -0.98 13.49 -5.08
CA THR A 26 -1.13 14.45 -3.99
C THR A 26 -0.09 14.15 -2.92
N ASP A 27 0.37 15.19 -2.27
CA ASP A 27 1.07 15.10 -1.00
C ASP A 27 0.00 15.05 0.10
N MET A 28 -0.42 13.81 0.43
CA MET A 28 -1.53 13.58 1.35
C MET A 28 -1.03 13.47 2.79
N VAL A 29 -1.66 14.19 3.69
CA VAL A 29 -1.58 13.95 5.13
C VAL A 29 -2.96 13.53 5.64
N ALA A 30 -3.04 12.37 6.29
CA ALA A 30 -4.26 11.82 6.88
C ALA A 30 -4.07 11.56 8.38
N ILE A 31 -5.18 11.49 9.12
CA ILE A 31 -5.19 11.07 10.52
C ILE A 31 -5.93 9.75 10.63
N ARG A 32 -5.28 8.74 11.19
CA ARG A 32 -5.85 7.45 11.53
C ARG A 32 -5.95 7.33 13.05
N ARG A 33 -7.07 7.80 13.58
CA ARG A 33 -7.30 7.91 15.02
C ARG A 33 -7.20 6.58 15.78
N ASP A 34 -7.63 5.52 15.13
CA ASP A 34 -7.78 4.19 15.75
C ASP A 34 -6.58 3.28 15.41
N GLU A 35 -5.43 3.86 14.97
CA GLU A 35 -4.20 3.12 14.68
C GLU A 35 -3.48 2.71 15.97
N ASP A 36 -3.05 1.46 16.05
CA ASP A 36 -2.15 1.01 17.10
C ASP A 36 -0.74 1.53 16.82
N LEU A 37 -0.21 2.35 17.70
CA LEU A 37 1.08 3.00 17.53
C LEU A 37 2.22 2.06 17.88
N ASP A 38 3.19 1.95 16.96
CA ASP A 38 4.40 1.16 17.14
C ASP A 38 5.58 1.78 16.38
N ASN A 39 6.63 1.02 16.13
CA ASN A 39 7.82 1.49 15.42
C ASN A 39 7.55 1.97 13.98
N ILE A 40 6.48 1.49 13.33
CA ILE A 40 6.17 1.74 11.92
C ILE A 40 4.79 2.37 11.70
N HIS A 41 4.01 2.57 12.76
CA HIS A 41 2.68 3.16 12.71
C HIS A 41 2.59 4.44 13.54
N SER A 42 1.99 5.47 12.93
CA SER A 42 1.75 6.78 13.53
C SER A 42 0.28 7.18 13.36
N VAL A 43 -0.22 8.04 14.25
CA VAL A 43 -1.54 8.69 14.08
C VAL A 43 -1.61 9.46 12.77
N TYR A 44 -0.51 10.11 12.37
CA TYR A 44 -0.37 10.76 11.08
C TYR A 44 0.13 9.78 10.04
N VAL A 45 -0.49 9.83 8.85
CA VAL A 45 -0.06 9.06 7.68
C VAL A 45 0.17 10.05 6.54
N ASP A 46 1.38 10.06 6.02
CA ASP A 46 1.79 10.85 4.88
C ASP A 46 2.05 9.95 3.67
N GLN A 47 1.45 10.26 2.56
CA GLN A 47 1.58 9.46 1.34
C GLN A 47 1.70 10.35 0.11
N TRP A 48 2.53 9.93 -0.85
CA TRP A 48 2.30 10.27 -2.25
C TRP A 48 1.16 9.42 -2.75
N ASP A 49 -0.02 10.00 -2.76
CA ASP A 49 -1.26 9.31 -3.12
C ASP A 49 -1.58 9.63 -4.58
N TRP A 50 -1.51 8.65 -5.46
CA TRP A 50 -1.54 8.82 -6.91
C TRP A 50 -2.69 8.05 -7.56
N GLU A 51 -3.13 8.51 -8.75
CA GLU A 51 -4.18 7.88 -9.55
C GLU A 51 -3.97 8.21 -11.02
N LYS A 52 -4.07 7.22 -11.92
CA LYS A 52 -3.88 7.34 -13.36
C LYS A 52 -5.06 6.75 -14.11
N ILE A 53 -5.53 7.43 -15.18
CA ILE A 53 -6.58 6.92 -16.06
C ILE A 53 -6.01 5.83 -16.96
N ILE A 54 -6.72 4.70 -17.01
CA ILE A 54 -6.46 3.56 -17.91
C ILE A 54 -7.71 3.25 -18.73
N SER A 55 -7.56 2.50 -19.80
CA SER A 55 -8.71 1.98 -20.55
C SER A 55 -9.34 0.75 -19.85
N LYS A 56 -10.51 0.30 -20.31
CA LYS A 56 -11.13 -0.91 -19.79
C LYS A 56 -10.29 -2.16 -20.11
N GLU A 57 -9.66 -2.17 -21.27
CA GLU A 57 -8.80 -3.25 -21.76
C GLU A 57 -7.49 -3.37 -20.96
N GLU A 58 -7.02 -2.26 -20.42
CA GLU A 58 -5.83 -2.20 -19.56
C GLU A 58 -6.10 -2.68 -18.12
N ARG A 59 -7.35 -2.98 -17.77
CA ARG A 59 -7.68 -3.61 -16.48
C ARG A 59 -7.19 -5.06 -16.44
N SER A 60 -5.90 -5.24 -16.26
CA SER A 60 -5.27 -6.56 -16.32
C SER A 60 -4.15 -6.71 -15.26
N MET A 61 -3.86 -7.96 -14.90
CA MET A 61 -2.75 -8.26 -14.00
C MET A 61 -1.40 -7.83 -14.60
N GLU A 62 -1.25 -7.84 -15.91
CA GLU A 62 0.01 -7.40 -16.54
C GLU A 62 0.20 -5.89 -16.39
N THR A 63 -0.82 -5.09 -16.63
CA THR A 63 -0.78 -3.62 -16.38
C THR A 63 -0.40 -3.31 -14.93
N LEU A 64 -0.97 -4.05 -13.97
CA LEU A 64 -0.62 -3.91 -12.55
C LEU A 64 0.87 -4.25 -12.33
N LYS A 65 1.32 -5.40 -12.81
CA LYS A 65 2.72 -5.85 -12.65
C LYS A 65 3.73 -4.89 -13.31
N GLU A 66 3.43 -4.34 -14.48
CA GLU A 66 4.29 -3.35 -15.15
C GLU A 66 4.40 -2.05 -14.33
N THR A 67 3.27 -1.60 -13.76
CA THR A 67 3.25 -0.43 -12.87
C THR A 67 4.09 -0.68 -11.62
N VAL A 68 3.95 -1.86 -11.01
CA VAL A 68 4.75 -2.26 -9.85
C VAL A 68 6.24 -2.30 -10.18
N ARG A 69 6.63 -2.91 -11.31
CA ARG A 69 8.04 -2.94 -11.75
C ARG A 69 8.60 -1.53 -11.94
N THR A 70 7.78 -0.63 -12.48
CA THR A 70 8.17 0.79 -12.68
C THR A 70 8.45 1.47 -11.34
N ILE A 71 7.53 1.38 -10.38
CA ILE A 71 7.69 1.95 -9.02
C ILE A 71 8.90 1.31 -8.33
N TYR A 72 9.01 -0.01 -8.38
CA TYR A 72 10.12 -0.73 -7.77
C TYR A 72 11.49 -0.33 -8.36
N SER A 73 11.54 -0.08 -9.68
CA SER A 73 12.77 0.42 -10.31
C SER A 73 13.22 1.77 -9.76
N VAL A 74 12.26 2.64 -9.40
CA VAL A 74 12.55 3.93 -8.77
C VAL A 74 13.06 3.72 -7.34
N LEU A 75 12.42 2.84 -6.55
CA LEU A 75 12.89 2.51 -5.20
C LEU A 75 14.34 2.01 -5.21
N ARG A 76 14.69 1.10 -6.12
CA ARG A 76 16.06 0.62 -6.27
C ARG A 76 17.06 1.72 -6.67
N LYS A 77 16.67 2.59 -7.59
CA LYS A 77 17.53 3.72 -7.98
C LYS A 77 17.75 4.68 -6.81
N THR A 78 16.72 4.90 -6.01
CA THR A 78 16.80 5.73 -4.80
C THR A 78 17.72 5.09 -3.77
N GLU A 79 17.59 3.79 -3.51
CA GLU A 79 18.48 3.09 -2.58
C GLU A 79 19.95 3.21 -3.01
N LYS A 80 20.22 2.96 -4.31
CA LYS A 80 21.57 3.12 -4.84
C LYS A 80 22.10 4.54 -4.69
N TYR A 81 21.26 5.56 -4.91
CA TYR A 81 21.65 6.94 -4.70
C TYR A 81 21.97 7.20 -3.22
N MET A 82 21.17 6.68 -2.29
CA MET A 82 21.41 6.82 -0.85
C MET A 82 22.71 6.13 -0.42
N ALA A 83 22.99 4.94 -0.93
CA ALA A 83 24.24 4.23 -0.66
C ALA A 83 25.50 4.99 -1.14
N VAL A 84 25.38 5.79 -2.19
CA VAL A 84 26.47 6.69 -2.64
C VAL A 84 26.64 7.90 -1.72
N GLN A 85 25.54 8.38 -1.12
CA GLN A 85 25.57 9.58 -0.27
C GLN A 85 25.99 9.29 1.18
N TYR A 86 25.72 8.08 1.67
CA TYR A 86 25.90 7.70 3.07
C TYR A 86 26.61 6.35 3.20
N ASP A 87 27.83 6.35 3.69
CA ASP A 87 28.70 5.17 3.76
C ASP A 87 28.15 4.01 4.62
N TYR A 88 27.19 4.29 5.52
CA TYR A 88 26.55 3.26 6.35
C TYR A 88 25.35 2.58 5.69
N ILE A 89 24.92 3.05 4.52
CA ILE A 89 23.79 2.49 3.80
C ILE A 89 24.27 1.48 2.78
N GLU A 90 23.87 0.21 2.95
CA GLU A 90 24.09 -0.86 2.00
C GLU A 90 22.84 -1.07 1.13
N GLU A 91 23.05 -1.46 -0.14
CA GLU A 91 21.95 -1.86 -1.02
C GLU A 91 21.43 -3.24 -0.58
N ILE A 92 20.14 -3.33 -0.20
CA ILE A 92 19.48 -4.56 0.25
C ILE A 92 18.31 -4.98 -0.64
N LEU A 93 17.84 -4.09 -1.50
CA LEU A 93 16.75 -4.41 -2.43
C LEU A 93 17.25 -5.33 -3.56
N PRO A 94 16.62 -6.49 -3.79
CA PRO A 94 16.98 -7.40 -4.88
C PRO A 94 16.78 -6.75 -6.26
N LYS A 95 17.38 -7.33 -7.28
CA LYS A 95 17.29 -6.83 -8.65
C LYS A 95 15.84 -6.73 -9.13
N ASP A 96 15.05 -7.75 -8.86
CA ASP A 96 13.67 -7.88 -9.30
C ASP A 96 12.74 -8.13 -8.10
N ILE A 97 11.56 -7.55 -8.12
CA ILE A 97 10.52 -7.80 -7.12
C ILE A 97 9.85 -9.15 -7.42
N PHE A 98 9.62 -9.94 -6.38
CA PHE A 98 8.93 -11.22 -6.48
C PHE A 98 7.41 -11.04 -6.41
N PHE A 99 6.65 -11.67 -7.31
CA PHE A 99 5.19 -11.62 -7.35
C PHE A 99 4.59 -12.90 -6.80
N ILE A 100 3.67 -12.79 -5.85
CA ILE A 100 2.94 -13.91 -5.25
C ILE A 100 1.53 -13.47 -4.86
N THR A 101 0.56 -14.36 -4.97
CA THR A 101 -0.80 -14.11 -4.49
C THR A 101 -0.94 -14.49 -3.01
N THR A 102 -1.94 -13.91 -2.34
CA THR A 102 -2.27 -14.26 -0.95
C THR A 102 -2.62 -15.74 -0.80
N GLN A 103 -3.24 -16.36 -1.83
CA GLN A 103 -3.55 -17.80 -1.80
C GLN A 103 -2.29 -18.65 -1.93
N GLU A 104 -1.41 -18.37 -2.90
CA GLU A 104 -0.12 -19.07 -3.03
C GLU A 104 0.70 -18.98 -1.75
N LEU A 105 0.66 -17.82 -1.09
CA LEU A 105 1.36 -17.61 0.18
C LEU A 105 0.73 -18.41 1.34
N LEU A 106 -0.60 -18.56 1.36
CA LEU A 106 -1.28 -19.47 2.28
C LEU A 106 -0.88 -20.92 2.02
N ASP A 107 -0.86 -21.36 0.76
CA ASP A 107 -0.51 -22.73 0.37
C ASP A 107 0.94 -23.07 0.73
N MET A 108 1.86 -22.10 0.66
CA MET A 108 3.26 -22.26 1.07
C MET A 108 3.42 -22.39 2.60
N TYR A 109 2.63 -21.65 3.38
CA TYR A 109 2.76 -21.57 4.83
C TYR A 109 1.39 -21.67 5.52
N PRO A 110 0.71 -22.83 5.43
CA PRO A 110 -0.68 -22.97 5.89
C PRO A 110 -0.87 -22.75 7.40
N ASP A 111 0.13 -23.09 8.20
CA ASP A 111 0.08 -23.01 9.67
C ASP A 111 0.53 -21.64 10.21
N CYS A 112 0.89 -20.69 9.35
CA CYS A 112 1.36 -19.37 9.74
C CYS A 112 0.22 -18.33 9.70
N THR A 113 0.30 -17.35 10.57
CA THR A 113 -0.53 -16.14 10.48
C THR A 113 -0.18 -15.34 9.22
N PRO A 114 -1.06 -14.46 8.71
CA PRO A 114 -0.74 -13.59 7.57
C PRO A 114 0.57 -12.83 7.73
N ARG A 115 0.81 -12.22 8.89
CA ARG A 115 2.04 -11.45 9.19
C ARG A 115 3.30 -12.35 9.19
N GLU A 116 3.21 -13.58 9.70
CA GLU A 116 4.32 -14.55 9.64
C GLU A 116 4.60 -15.00 8.21
N ARG A 117 3.58 -15.15 7.36
CA ARG A 117 3.72 -15.48 5.94
C ARG A 117 4.45 -14.37 5.21
N GLU A 118 4.06 -13.11 5.42
CA GLU A 118 4.73 -11.93 4.85
C GLU A 118 6.19 -11.85 5.29
N TYR A 119 6.45 -12.02 6.57
CA TYR A 119 7.80 -12.03 7.11
C TYR A 119 8.68 -13.10 6.46
N ARG A 120 8.18 -14.35 6.35
CA ARG A 120 8.94 -15.45 5.76
C ARG A 120 9.28 -15.21 4.30
N ILE A 121 8.29 -14.82 3.51
CA ILE A 121 8.49 -14.62 2.07
C ILE A 121 9.36 -13.39 1.78
N THR A 122 9.20 -12.29 2.52
CA THR A 122 10.04 -11.09 2.35
C THR A 122 11.46 -11.34 2.81
N ARG A 123 11.67 -12.08 3.89
CA ARG A 123 13.00 -12.49 4.35
C ARG A 123 13.72 -13.38 3.33
N GLU A 124 12.99 -14.25 2.63
CA GLU A 124 13.55 -15.12 1.58
C GLU A 124 13.84 -14.36 0.28
N LYS A 125 12.90 -13.50 -0.15
CA LYS A 125 12.94 -12.86 -1.48
C LYS A 125 13.46 -11.42 -1.45
N GLY A 126 13.58 -10.79 -0.30
CA GLY A 126 13.99 -9.39 -0.10
C GLY A 126 12.93 -8.36 -0.43
N ALA A 127 12.22 -8.51 -1.54
CA ALA A 127 11.10 -7.65 -1.95
C ALA A 127 10.01 -8.46 -2.66
N VAL A 128 8.78 -8.22 -2.29
CA VAL A 128 7.60 -8.97 -2.74
C VAL A 128 6.48 -8.01 -3.11
N PHE A 129 5.77 -8.29 -4.19
CA PHE A 129 4.45 -7.73 -4.44
C PHE A 129 3.40 -8.80 -4.12
N LEU A 130 2.72 -8.61 -2.99
CA LEU A 130 1.69 -9.51 -2.51
C LEU A 130 0.35 -9.16 -3.16
N MET A 131 -0.12 -10.02 -4.06
CA MET A 131 -1.29 -9.78 -4.91
C MET A 131 -2.58 -10.35 -4.33
N LYS A 132 -3.72 -9.79 -4.78
CA LYS A 132 -5.09 -10.27 -4.51
C LYS A 132 -5.46 -10.18 -3.04
N VAL A 133 -5.15 -9.04 -2.41
CA VAL A 133 -5.51 -8.75 -1.02
C VAL A 133 -6.99 -8.38 -0.92
N GLY A 134 -7.67 -8.87 0.12
CA GLY A 134 -9.08 -8.56 0.42
C GLY A 134 -10.06 -9.70 0.18
N LYS A 135 -9.70 -10.66 -0.67
CA LYS A 135 -10.53 -11.84 -0.97
C LYS A 135 -10.44 -12.89 0.15
N THR A 136 -11.53 -13.63 0.34
CA THR A 136 -11.54 -14.80 1.22
C THR A 136 -10.74 -15.93 0.58
N LEU A 137 -9.82 -16.52 1.33
CA LEU A 137 -8.96 -17.62 0.93
C LEU A 137 -9.62 -18.97 1.14
N THR A 138 -8.96 -20.04 0.67
CA THR A 138 -9.50 -21.42 0.75
C THR A 138 -9.71 -21.95 2.18
N ASN A 139 -9.01 -21.34 3.16
CA ASN A 139 -9.21 -21.64 4.58
C ASN A 139 -10.40 -20.90 5.22
N GLY A 140 -11.14 -20.10 4.46
CA GLY A 140 -12.28 -19.31 4.93
C GLY A 140 -11.93 -17.96 5.55
N GLU A 141 -10.64 -17.62 5.64
CA GLU A 141 -10.15 -16.35 6.19
C GLU A 141 -9.68 -15.40 5.08
N ARG A 142 -9.53 -14.13 5.38
CA ARG A 142 -8.84 -13.17 4.52
C ARG A 142 -7.40 -13.05 4.96
N HIS A 143 -6.50 -12.79 4.00
CA HIS A 143 -5.11 -12.50 4.35
C HIS A 143 -5.03 -11.18 5.13
N ASP A 144 -5.69 -10.14 4.60
CA ASP A 144 -5.82 -8.83 5.23
C ASP A 144 -7.15 -8.18 4.81
N GLY A 145 -7.57 -7.15 5.55
CA GLY A 145 -8.74 -6.34 5.24
C GLY A 145 -8.48 -5.39 4.07
N ARG A 146 -9.42 -5.38 3.11
CA ARG A 146 -9.41 -4.38 2.02
C ARG A 146 -10.85 -3.89 1.81
N ALA A 147 -11.05 -2.56 1.82
CA ALA A 147 -12.38 -2.01 1.57
C ALA A 147 -12.89 -2.44 0.19
N PRO A 148 -14.20 -2.79 0.06
CA PRO A 148 -14.74 -3.37 -1.17
C PRO A 148 -14.95 -2.36 -2.29
N ASP A 149 -14.75 -1.07 -2.03
CA ASP A 149 -15.26 0.00 -2.88
C ASP A 149 -14.18 0.93 -3.47
N TYR A 150 -12.91 0.51 -3.50
CA TYR A 150 -11.88 1.23 -4.27
C TYR A 150 -10.95 0.32 -5.07
N ASP A 151 -10.28 -0.68 -4.52
CA ASP A 151 -9.45 -1.61 -5.27
C ASP A 151 -10.21 -2.85 -5.70
N ASP A 152 -9.99 -3.29 -6.95
CA ASP A 152 -10.42 -4.63 -7.39
C ASP A 152 -9.55 -5.68 -6.68
N TRP A 153 -10.16 -6.56 -5.88
CA TRP A 153 -9.45 -7.57 -5.11
C TRP A 153 -8.71 -8.61 -5.96
N GLU A 154 -9.04 -8.73 -7.24
CA GLU A 154 -8.30 -9.56 -8.19
C GLU A 154 -7.10 -8.83 -8.82
N LEU A 155 -7.04 -7.49 -8.73
CA LEU A 155 -6.10 -6.63 -9.42
C LEU A 155 -5.43 -5.60 -8.50
N ASN A 156 -5.09 -6.00 -7.29
CA ASN A 156 -4.43 -5.17 -6.30
C ASN A 156 -3.24 -5.88 -5.63
N GLY A 157 -2.54 -5.17 -4.79
CA GLY A 157 -1.51 -5.74 -3.93
C GLY A 157 -0.67 -4.69 -3.24
N ASP A 158 0.28 -5.19 -2.45
CA ASP A 158 1.15 -4.39 -1.60
C ASP A 158 2.62 -4.69 -1.89
N ILE A 159 3.45 -3.63 -1.97
CA ILE A 159 4.92 -3.77 -2.03
C ILE A 159 5.42 -3.93 -0.61
N LEU A 160 5.90 -5.12 -0.31
CA LEU A 160 6.53 -5.50 0.95
C LEU A 160 8.03 -5.69 0.74
N VAL A 161 8.83 -5.18 1.67
CA VAL A 161 10.28 -5.39 1.66
C VAL A 161 10.72 -5.98 3.00
N TYR A 162 11.76 -6.82 2.97
CA TYR A 162 12.40 -7.22 4.23
C TYR A 162 13.16 -6.04 4.81
N TYR A 163 12.90 -5.72 6.08
CA TYR A 163 13.55 -4.62 6.78
C TYR A 163 14.43 -5.15 7.91
N PRO A 164 15.74 -5.28 7.69
CA PRO A 164 16.64 -5.95 8.64
C PRO A 164 16.85 -5.20 9.96
N VAL A 165 16.62 -3.88 10.00
CA VAL A 165 16.76 -3.08 11.23
C VAL A 165 15.78 -3.54 12.31
N LEU A 166 14.58 -3.91 11.93
CA LEU A 166 13.53 -4.39 12.83
C LEU A 166 13.23 -5.89 12.67
N ASP A 167 13.87 -6.57 11.72
CA ASP A 167 13.62 -7.97 11.34
C ASP A 167 12.12 -8.23 11.01
N ILE A 168 11.54 -7.39 10.13
CA ILE A 168 10.12 -7.45 9.75
C ILE A 168 9.92 -7.39 8.24
N ALA A 169 8.71 -7.76 7.80
CA ALA A 169 8.15 -7.31 6.51
C ALA A 169 7.66 -5.87 6.68
N LEU A 170 8.10 -4.96 5.83
CA LEU A 170 7.69 -3.55 5.83
C LEU A 170 6.93 -3.24 4.54
N GLU A 171 5.66 -2.84 4.68
CA GLU A 171 4.87 -2.35 3.56
C GLU A 171 5.28 -0.92 3.20
N LEU A 172 5.71 -0.70 1.96
CA LEU A 172 6.08 0.62 1.42
C LEU A 172 4.96 1.26 0.61
N SER A 173 4.12 0.46 -0.04
CA SER A 173 3.07 0.95 -0.93
C SER A 173 1.97 -0.06 -1.07
N SER A 174 0.73 0.43 -1.09
CA SER A 174 -0.46 -0.32 -1.45
C SER A 174 -1.06 0.27 -2.72
N MET A 175 -1.42 -0.57 -3.70
CA MET A 175 -1.96 -0.12 -4.98
C MET A 175 -2.86 -1.15 -5.65
N GLY A 176 -3.67 -0.67 -6.59
CA GLY A 176 -4.51 -1.56 -7.39
C GLY A 176 -5.15 -0.87 -8.59
N ILE A 177 -5.58 -1.68 -9.52
CA ILE A 177 -6.58 -1.26 -10.50
C ILE A 177 -7.89 -1.11 -9.72
N ARG A 178 -8.52 0.06 -9.88
CA ARG A 178 -9.72 0.38 -9.11
C ARG A 178 -10.91 -0.43 -9.61
N VAL A 179 -11.88 -0.67 -8.74
CA VAL A 179 -13.11 -1.37 -9.11
C VAL A 179 -13.79 -0.73 -10.33
N ASP A 180 -14.24 -1.56 -11.24
CA ASP A 180 -15.26 -1.19 -12.22
C ASP A 180 -16.65 -1.51 -11.67
N GLU A 181 -17.67 -1.38 -12.51
CA GLU A 181 -19.06 -1.64 -12.14
C GLU A 181 -19.29 -3.07 -11.68
N ASP A 182 -18.66 -4.06 -12.36
CA ASP A 182 -18.84 -5.49 -12.07
C ASP A 182 -18.07 -5.91 -10.80
N ALA A 183 -16.84 -5.45 -10.65
CA ALA A 183 -16.03 -5.72 -9.46
C ALA A 183 -16.64 -5.07 -8.21
N LEU A 184 -17.11 -3.83 -8.32
CA LEU A 184 -17.76 -3.13 -7.21
C LEU A 184 -19.00 -3.87 -6.73
N ASP A 185 -19.90 -4.24 -7.68
CA ASP A 185 -21.14 -4.93 -7.35
C ASP A 185 -20.89 -6.25 -6.63
N ARG A 186 -19.99 -7.08 -7.17
CA ARG A 186 -19.55 -8.33 -6.55
C ARG A 186 -18.96 -8.13 -5.16
N GLN A 187 -18.02 -7.20 -5.02
CA GLN A 187 -17.29 -6.99 -3.76
C GLN A 187 -18.17 -6.42 -2.64
N LEU A 188 -19.14 -5.55 -2.98
CA LEU A 188 -20.09 -5.06 -1.99
C LEU A 188 -20.96 -6.20 -1.42
N THR A 189 -21.43 -7.11 -2.28
CA THR A 189 -22.16 -8.30 -1.82
C THR A 189 -21.30 -9.22 -0.98
N GLU A 190 -20.09 -9.53 -1.45
CA GLU A 190 -19.13 -10.41 -0.72
C GLU A 190 -18.72 -9.85 0.64
N ALA A 191 -18.68 -8.52 0.76
CA ALA A 191 -18.38 -7.83 2.02
C ALA A 191 -19.61 -7.59 2.91
N GLY A 192 -20.83 -7.94 2.46
CA GLY A 192 -22.08 -7.65 3.19
C GLY A 192 -22.37 -6.14 3.32
N CYS A 193 -21.97 -5.34 2.32
CA CYS A 193 -22.09 -3.88 2.32
C CYS A 193 -23.03 -3.40 1.19
N ASP A 194 -24.09 -4.12 0.92
CA ASP A 194 -25.02 -3.85 -0.20
C ASP A 194 -25.67 -2.46 -0.12
N ASP A 195 -25.89 -1.95 1.09
CA ASP A 195 -26.41 -0.61 1.35
C ASP A 195 -25.52 0.51 0.76
N ARG A 196 -24.22 0.26 0.60
CA ARG A 196 -23.28 1.25 0.03
C ARG A 196 -23.54 1.52 -1.46
N ARG A 197 -24.27 0.68 -2.19
CA ARG A 197 -24.66 0.98 -3.58
C ARG A 197 -25.39 2.30 -3.72
N GLU A 198 -26.11 2.71 -2.67
CA GLU A 198 -26.85 3.96 -2.64
C GLU A 198 -26.00 5.21 -2.43
N LEU A 199 -24.73 5.05 -2.04
CA LEU A 199 -23.83 6.19 -1.79
C LEU A 199 -23.36 6.81 -3.13
N PRO A 200 -23.10 8.14 -3.15
CA PRO A 200 -22.80 8.88 -4.38
C PRO A 200 -21.60 8.31 -5.17
N PHE A 201 -20.54 7.90 -4.50
CA PHE A 201 -19.35 7.38 -5.18
C PHE A 201 -19.63 6.02 -5.85
N GLN A 202 -20.28 5.13 -5.14
CA GLN A 202 -20.62 3.79 -5.64
C GLN A 202 -21.61 3.89 -6.78
N LYS A 203 -22.65 4.73 -6.66
CA LYS A 203 -23.58 5.02 -7.78
C LYS A 203 -22.85 5.53 -9.02
N ALA A 204 -21.91 6.44 -8.87
CA ALA A 204 -21.17 6.98 -10.01
C ALA A 204 -20.34 5.91 -10.73
N ILE A 205 -19.81 4.92 -10.00
CA ILE A 205 -19.09 3.77 -10.60
C ILE A 205 -20.10 2.84 -11.32
N LEU A 206 -21.15 2.43 -10.62
CA LEU A 206 -22.18 1.53 -11.19
C LEU A 206 -22.84 2.11 -12.45
N ASN A 207 -23.00 3.43 -12.50
CA ASN A 207 -23.51 4.15 -13.67
C ASN A 207 -22.43 4.43 -14.75
N LYS A 208 -21.17 3.97 -14.56
CA LYS A 208 -20.06 4.21 -15.50
C LYS A 208 -19.73 5.70 -15.69
N GLU A 209 -19.94 6.49 -14.67
CA GLU A 209 -19.72 7.94 -14.73
C GLU A 209 -18.26 8.33 -14.42
N LEU A 210 -17.48 7.46 -13.78
CA LEU A 210 -16.09 7.69 -13.42
C LEU A 210 -15.13 6.93 -14.35
N PRO A 211 -13.93 7.46 -14.63
CA PRO A 211 -12.96 6.78 -15.48
C PRO A 211 -12.46 5.48 -14.81
N TYR A 212 -12.02 4.52 -15.61
CA TYR A 212 -11.23 3.39 -15.12
C TYR A 212 -9.84 3.89 -14.76
N THR A 213 -9.32 3.44 -13.62
CA THR A 213 -8.07 3.95 -13.08
C THR A 213 -7.25 2.86 -12.41
N ILE A 214 -5.94 3.10 -12.35
CA ILE A 214 -5.00 2.44 -11.46
C ILE A 214 -4.45 3.48 -10.50
N GLY A 215 -4.25 3.14 -9.24
CA GLY A 215 -3.73 4.09 -8.28
C GLY A 215 -3.25 3.42 -7.00
N GLY A 216 -2.65 4.21 -6.13
CA GLY A 216 -2.08 3.73 -4.88
C GLY A 216 -1.60 4.84 -3.98
N GLY A 217 -1.13 4.45 -2.81
CA GLY A 217 -0.43 5.30 -1.86
C GLY A 217 0.99 4.77 -1.64
N ILE A 218 1.95 5.66 -1.66
CA ILE A 218 3.34 5.38 -1.34
C ILE A 218 3.65 6.10 -0.03
N GLY A 219 3.94 5.36 1.04
CA GLY A 219 4.19 5.91 2.38
C GLY A 219 5.50 6.71 2.42
N GLN A 220 5.42 8.05 2.53
CA GLN A 220 6.61 8.91 2.51
C GLN A 220 7.52 8.61 3.69
N SER A 221 6.99 8.65 4.90
CA SER A 221 7.77 8.40 6.13
C SER A 221 8.32 6.97 6.20
N ARG A 222 7.56 5.96 5.76
CA ARG A 222 8.06 4.58 5.67
C ARG A 222 9.21 4.44 4.68
N ILE A 223 9.17 5.13 3.54
CA ILE A 223 10.28 5.17 2.59
C ILE A 223 11.50 5.86 3.20
N CYS A 224 11.32 7.00 3.87
CA CYS A 224 12.42 7.68 4.58
C CYS A 224 13.02 6.78 5.66
N MET A 225 12.18 6.14 6.47
CA MET A 225 12.60 5.17 7.49
C MET A 225 13.42 4.03 6.87
N PHE A 226 12.91 3.43 5.80
CA PHE A 226 13.57 2.33 5.10
C PHE A 226 14.94 2.73 4.55
N PHE A 227 15.02 3.81 3.77
CA PHE A 227 16.28 4.21 3.16
C PHE A 227 17.31 4.75 4.15
N LEU A 228 16.87 5.40 5.22
CA LEU A 228 17.78 5.92 6.28
C LEU A 228 18.07 4.90 7.38
N ARG A 229 17.56 3.65 7.26
CA ARG A 229 17.77 2.55 8.22
C ARG A 229 17.39 2.93 9.64
N LYS A 230 16.23 3.56 9.82
CA LYS A 230 15.73 4.05 11.10
C LYS A 230 14.93 2.99 11.85
N ALA A 231 15.07 2.95 13.17
CA ALA A 231 14.40 1.97 14.04
C ALA A 231 12.96 2.37 14.40
N HIS A 232 12.63 3.66 14.28
CA HIS A 232 11.31 4.17 14.60
C HIS A 232 10.87 5.24 13.58
N ILE A 233 9.63 5.18 13.15
CA ILE A 233 9.07 6.14 12.16
C ILE A 233 9.12 7.59 12.68
N GLY A 234 9.06 7.80 13.98
CA GLY A 234 9.21 9.10 14.62
C GLY A 234 10.59 9.75 14.44
N GLU A 235 11.62 9.03 14.02
CA GLU A 235 12.92 9.61 13.67
C GLU A 235 12.88 10.38 12.34
N VAL A 236 11.84 10.18 11.52
CA VAL A 236 11.68 10.79 10.19
C VAL A 236 10.32 11.47 10.01
N HIS A 237 9.46 11.41 11.01
CA HIS A 237 8.07 11.86 10.93
C HIS A 237 7.62 12.49 12.25
N VAL A 238 7.25 13.76 12.19
CA VAL A 238 6.66 14.46 13.35
C VAL A 238 5.26 13.92 13.64
N SER A 239 5.02 13.48 14.87
CA SER A 239 3.73 12.96 15.30
C SER A 239 3.50 13.17 16.78
N LEU A 240 2.37 12.67 17.28
CA LEU A 240 2.06 12.60 18.70
C LEU A 240 2.32 11.19 19.20
N TRP A 241 3.22 11.08 20.17
CA TRP A 241 3.63 9.80 20.75
C TRP A 241 3.19 9.68 22.21
N PRO A 242 2.61 8.53 22.61
CA PRO A 242 2.41 8.21 24.02
C PRO A 242 3.72 8.27 24.81
N LYS A 243 3.62 8.58 26.11
CA LYS A 243 4.79 8.70 26.97
C LYS A 243 5.63 7.43 27.00
N GLU A 244 5.01 6.27 26.95
CA GLU A 244 5.69 4.98 26.94
C GLU A 244 6.62 4.82 25.72
N ILE A 245 6.21 5.32 24.56
CA ILE A 245 7.01 5.29 23.32
C ILE A 245 8.17 6.29 23.42
N THR A 246 7.93 7.51 23.91
CA THR A 246 9.00 8.51 24.07
C THR A 246 10.03 8.08 25.10
N ASP A 247 9.61 7.53 26.24
CA ASP A 247 10.53 7.02 27.26
C ASP A 247 11.37 5.84 26.75
N ALA A 248 10.75 4.93 25.98
CA ALA A 248 11.46 3.82 25.34
C ALA A 248 12.48 4.32 24.30
N ALA A 249 12.10 5.31 23.47
CA ALA A 249 12.98 5.91 22.48
C ALA A 249 14.22 6.55 23.15
N GLU A 250 14.00 7.36 24.19
CA GLU A 250 15.09 7.97 24.97
C GLU A 250 16.02 6.91 25.57
N THR A 251 15.46 5.84 26.16
CA THR A 251 16.23 4.74 26.75
C THR A 251 17.15 4.05 25.72
N HIS A 252 16.73 3.96 24.48
CA HIS A 252 17.49 3.36 23.38
C HIS A 252 18.29 4.38 22.56
N GLY A 253 18.34 5.63 22.99
CA GLY A 253 19.08 6.70 22.30
C GLY A 253 18.49 7.10 20.96
N LEU A 254 17.19 6.84 20.71
CA LEU A 254 16.48 7.28 19.52
C LEU A 254 15.94 8.70 19.71
N GLN A 255 16.18 9.55 18.73
CA GLN A 255 15.64 10.91 18.71
C GLN A 255 14.38 10.95 17.86
N LEU A 256 13.21 11.09 18.49
CA LEU A 256 11.96 11.34 17.80
C LEU A 256 11.82 12.83 17.47
N LEU A 257 11.27 13.13 16.29
CA LEU A 257 11.02 14.50 15.80
C LEU A 257 9.78 15.13 16.44
#